data_b8d678a849ccdbb8d565975f30ccd087
#
_entry.id   b8d678a849ccdbb8d565975f30ccd087
#
_cell.length_a   1.000
_cell.length_b   1.000
_cell.length_c   1.000
_cell.angle_alpha   90.00
_cell.angle_beta   90.00
_cell.angle_gamma   90.00
#
_symmetry.space_group_name_H-M   'P 1'
#
loop_
_entity.id
_entity.type
_entity.pdbx_description
1 polymer ?
#
loop_
_entity_poly.entity_id
_entity_poly.type
_entity_poly.pdbx_seq_one_letter_code
_entity_poly.pdbx_strand_id
1 'polypeptide(L)'
;MTNIKTNERELASKVSQWFNEQIKRGKYPFKSASCEPGIKVDKSTYFGDLIIWENRETNKAFSYIELKPPFGKIENIERFRKKAVQLKVKIAYTWDFQSLNVYEIKDNKIKLEDSEPHSVLTNIEDWKRGDKQAEIKAFISRICDELLSFSEKGKFRKFKPEKHYFIRFLRNVVDDLIPLFELFIRIFHKQKEFKGIINKFVSEQCIAYPNDEDFYRLIASQRVYGLITKIIFY
;
A
#
# COMPACT_ATOMS: atom_id res chain seq x y z
N MET A 1 5.54 2.00 23.72
CA MET A 1 4.34 2.13 22.85
C MET A 1 4.04 3.58 22.39
N THR A 2 4.69 4.61 22.91
CA THR A 2 4.42 6.03 22.61
C THR A 2 4.99 6.51 21.24
N ASN A 3 6.06 5.92 20.74
CA ASN A 3 6.74 6.39 19.52
C ASN A 3 5.97 6.11 18.20
N ILE A 4 5.23 5.02 18.09
CA ILE A 4 4.53 4.63 16.84
C ILE A 4 3.42 5.64 16.51
N LYS A 5 2.61 6.05 17.50
CA LYS A 5 1.51 7.01 17.29
C LYS A 5 1.99 8.41 16.92
N THR A 6 3.17 8.81 17.38
CA THR A 6 3.76 10.11 17.03
C THR A 6 4.16 10.14 15.56
N ASN A 7 4.80 9.07 15.08
CA ASN A 7 5.26 8.95 13.70
C ASN A 7 4.11 8.86 12.67
N GLU A 8 3.00 8.21 13.02
CA GLU A 8 1.79 8.18 12.16
C GLU A 8 1.22 9.59 11.95
N ARG A 9 1.14 10.39 13.02
CA ARG A 9 0.65 11.78 12.93
C ARG A 9 1.57 12.67 12.12
N GLU A 10 2.88 12.53 12.32
CA GLU A 10 3.87 13.29 11.56
C GLU A 10 3.77 12.95 10.06
N LEU A 11 3.69 11.67 9.71
CA LEU A 11 3.52 11.23 8.34
C LEU A 11 2.22 11.77 7.73
N ALA A 12 1.09 11.62 8.42
CA ALA A 12 -0.20 12.14 7.95
C ALA A 12 -0.17 13.67 7.74
N SER A 13 0.46 14.42 8.65
CA SER A 13 0.67 15.87 8.51
C SER A 13 1.51 16.20 7.28
N LYS A 14 2.59 15.45 7.04
CA LYS A 14 3.46 15.63 5.87
C LYS A 14 2.72 15.28 4.58
N VAL A 15 1.97 14.19 4.55
CA VAL A 15 1.13 13.82 3.40
C VAL A 15 0.14 14.94 3.08
N SER A 16 -0.54 15.49 4.10
CA SER A 16 -1.43 16.65 3.93
C SER A 16 -0.70 17.86 3.34
N GLN A 17 0.50 18.17 3.82
CA GLN A 17 1.33 19.25 3.28
C GLN A 17 1.66 19.00 1.80
N TRP A 18 2.08 17.79 1.43
CA TRP A 18 2.42 17.44 0.05
C TRP A 18 1.21 17.47 -0.90
N PHE A 19 0.02 17.05 -0.43
CA PHE A 19 -1.23 17.29 -1.17
C PHE A 19 -1.46 18.77 -1.43
N ASN A 20 -1.31 19.63 -0.41
CA ASN A 20 -1.47 21.07 -0.57
C ASN A 20 -0.43 21.69 -1.53
N GLU A 21 0.83 21.22 -1.49
CA GLU A 21 1.86 21.62 -2.47
C GLU A 21 1.45 21.25 -3.89
N GLN A 22 0.92 20.04 -4.10
CA GLN A 22 0.44 19.58 -5.41
C GLN A 22 -0.80 20.34 -5.88
N ILE A 23 -1.77 20.56 -4.99
CA ILE A 23 -3.01 21.30 -5.29
C ILE A 23 -2.69 22.72 -5.75
N LYS A 24 -1.73 23.39 -5.13
CA LYS A 24 -1.30 24.75 -5.52
C LYS A 24 -0.65 24.81 -6.90
N ARG A 25 -0.02 23.73 -7.34
CA ARG A 25 0.67 23.66 -8.66
C ARG A 25 -0.29 23.34 -9.80
N GLY A 26 -1.37 22.63 -9.51
CA GLY A 26 -2.34 22.15 -10.52
C GLY A 26 -3.62 22.99 -10.59
N LYS A 27 -4.40 22.74 -11.63
CA LYS A 27 -5.75 23.31 -11.79
C LYS A 27 -6.79 22.25 -11.40
N TYR A 28 -6.93 22.03 -10.08
CA TYR A 28 -7.84 21.03 -9.56
C TYR A 28 -9.17 21.64 -9.10
N PRO A 29 -10.30 20.89 -9.11
CA PRO A 29 -11.59 21.34 -8.60
C PRO A 29 -11.63 21.43 -7.07
N PHE A 30 -10.61 20.91 -6.38
CA PHE A 30 -10.44 20.97 -4.94
C PHE A 30 -9.33 21.97 -4.57
N LYS A 31 -9.42 22.55 -3.37
CA LYS A 31 -8.62 23.73 -2.97
C LYS A 31 -7.62 23.46 -1.88
N SER A 32 -7.84 22.44 -1.04
CA SER A 32 -6.95 22.12 0.06
C SER A 32 -7.11 20.68 0.53
N ALA A 33 -6.11 20.22 1.28
CA ALA A 33 -6.16 18.97 2.01
C ALA A 33 -5.86 19.25 3.49
N SER A 34 -6.51 18.55 4.39
CA SER A 34 -6.24 18.62 5.83
C SER A 34 -6.33 17.26 6.50
N CYS A 35 -5.43 17.04 7.47
CA CYS A 35 -5.64 15.97 8.45
C CYS A 35 -6.60 16.50 9.50
N GLU A 36 -7.76 15.89 9.59
CA GLU A 36 -8.69 16.23 10.67
C GLU A 36 -8.31 15.45 11.93
N PRO A 37 -8.23 16.13 13.11
CA PRO A 37 -8.17 15.45 14.39
C PRO A 37 -9.52 14.80 14.66
N GLY A 38 -9.67 13.57 14.14
CA GLY A 38 -10.76 12.69 14.49
C GLY A 38 -12.20 13.19 14.23
N ILE A 39 -12.79 12.73 13.14
CA ILE A 39 -14.25 12.62 13.09
C ILE A 39 -14.62 11.69 14.24
N LYS A 40 -15.25 12.22 15.27
CA LYS A 40 -15.75 11.42 16.41
C LYS A 40 -16.81 10.47 15.89
N VAL A 41 -16.45 9.21 15.71
CA VAL A 41 -17.40 8.12 15.52
C VAL A 41 -17.36 7.30 16.79
N ASP A 42 -18.44 7.31 17.53
CA ASP A 42 -18.55 6.73 18.86
C ASP A 42 -17.48 7.31 19.85
N LYS A 43 -17.13 6.63 20.92
CA LYS A 43 -16.20 7.14 21.96
C LYS A 43 -14.73 7.15 21.59
N SER A 44 -14.36 6.91 20.32
CA SER A 44 -12.97 6.75 19.89
C SER A 44 -12.53 7.87 18.93
N THR A 45 -11.40 8.51 19.22
CA THR A 45 -10.74 9.49 18.33
C THR A 45 -9.68 8.77 17.53
N TYR A 46 -9.77 8.78 16.18
CA TYR A 46 -8.82 8.15 15.30
C TYR A 46 -8.03 9.20 14.52
N PHE A 47 -6.75 8.94 14.35
CA PHE A 47 -5.80 9.81 13.69
C PHE A 47 -5.41 9.22 12.35
N GLY A 48 -5.09 10.07 11.40
CA GLY A 48 -4.57 9.70 10.11
C GLY A 48 -5.53 9.86 8.93
N ASP A 49 -6.72 10.37 9.18
CA ASP A 49 -7.68 10.65 8.10
C ASP A 49 -7.33 11.94 7.38
N LEU A 50 -7.28 11.89 6.06
CA LEU A 50 -7.04 13.04 5.20
C LEU A 50 -8.32 13.38 4.43
N ILE A 51 -8.75 14.64 4.50
CA ILE A 51 -9.88 15.14 3.74
C ILE A 51 -9.35 16.10 2.67
N ILE A 52 -9.74 15.85 1.43
CA ILE A 52 -9.52 16.77 0.31
C ILE A 52 -10.78 17.61 0.14
N TRP A 53 -10.64 18.91 0.25
CA TRP A 53 -11.75 19.86 0.29
C TRP A 53 -11.96 20.53 -1.06
N GLU A 54 -13.20 20.52 -1.54
CA GLU A 54 -13.63 21.44 -2.59
C GLU A 54 -13.73 22.86 -2.01
N ASN A 55 -14.36 22.99 -0.84
CA ASN A 55 -14.43 24.22 -0.07
C ASN A 55 -14.44 23.90 1.43
N ARG A 56 -13.39 24.29 2.13
CA ARG A 56 -13.25 24.03 3.58
C ARG A 56 -14.15 24.91 4.43
N GLU A 57 -14.39 26.15 4.03
CA GLU A 57 -15.22 27.09 4.77
C GLU A 57 -16.66 26.64 4.85
N THR A 58 -17.15 26.02 3.77
CA THR A 58 -18.50 25.45 3.71
C THR A 58 -18.54 23.95 4.07
N ASN A 59 -17.44 23.40 4.58
CA ASN A 59 -17.30 21.98 4.90
C ASN A 59 -17.66 21.04 3.73
N LYS A 60 -17.41 21.47 2.49
CA LYS A 60 -17.65 20.66 1.31
C LYS A 60 -16.43 19.80 0.99
N ALA A 61 -16.46 18.54 1.42
CA ALA A 61 -15.41 17.56 1.11
C ALA A 61 -15.54 17.09 -0.34
N PHE A 62 -14.41 16.92 -1.01
CA PHE A 62 -14.30 16.35 -2.35
C PHE A 62 -14.00 14.85 -2.29
N SER A 63 -13.04 14.48 -1.45
CA SER A 63 -12.61 13.10 -1.26
C SER A 63 -12.12 12.87 0.17
N TYR A 64 -12.08 11.61 0.55
CA TYR A 64 -11.62 11.14 1.85
C TYR A 64 -10.59 10.03 1.68
N ILE A 65 -9.47 10.12 2.39
CA ILE A 65 -8.39 9.13 2.35
C ILE A 65 -8.13 8.66 3.78
N GLU A 66 -8.37 7.39 4.06
CA GLU A 66 -7.93 6.76 5.29
C GLU A 66 -6.50 6.31 5.14
N LEU A 67 -5.59 6.94 5.92
CA LEU A 67 -4.18 6.60 5.94
C LEU A 67 -3.93 5.53 7.00
N LYS A 68 -3.13 4.53 6.65
CA LYS A 68 -2.67 3.48 7.56
C LYS A 68 -1.14 3.40 7.53
N PRO A 69 -0.49 2.97 8.62
CA PRO A 69 0.92 2.63 8.55
C PRO A 69 1.14 1.48 7.55
N PRO A 70 2.38 1.29 7.04
CA PRO A 70 2.69 0.17 6.17
C PRO A 70 2.21 -1.16 6.75
N PHE A 71 1.53 -1.97 5.91
CA PHE A 71 0.87 -3.24 6.30
C PHE A 71 -0.30 -3.09 7.29
N GLY A 72 -0.72 -1.87 7.58
CA GLY A 72 -1.89 -1.62 8.41
C GLY A 72 -3.18 -2.01 7.70
N LYS A 73 -3.98 -2.87 8.33
CA LYS A 73 -5.29 -3.27 7.77
C LYS A 73 -6.35 -2.25 8.11
N ILE A 74 -7.36 -2.13 7.23
CA ILE A 74 -8.60 -1.46 7.58
C ILE A 74 -9.31 -2.34 8.60
N GLU A 75 -9.35 -1.89 9.83
CA GLU A 75 -9.94 -2.64 10.92
C GLU A 75 -11.46 -2.80 10.75
N ASN A 76 -12.14 -1.81 10.14
CA ASN A 76 -13.58 -1.81 9.98
C ASN A 76 -14.04 -1.03 8.74
N ILE A 77 -14.35 -1.74 7.66
CA ILE A 77 -14.85 -1.16 6.40
C ILE A 77 -16.18 -0.41 6.59
N GLU A 78 -17.04 -0.85 7.49
CA GLU A 78 -18.30 -0.18 7.79
C GLU A 78 -18.09 1.20 8.42
N ARG A 79 -17.07 1.33 9.25
CA ARG A 79 -16.70 2.61 9.85
C ARG A 79 -16.14 3.57 8.80
N PHE A 80 -15.27 3.09 7.93
CA PHE A 80 -14.74 3.85 6.79
C PHE A 80 -15.93 4.34 5.92
N ARG A 81 -16.88 3.45 5.59
CA ARG A 81 -18.10 3.80 4.87
C ARG A 81 -18.90 4.90 5.56
N LYS A 82 -19.18 4.76 6.86
CA LYS A 82 -19.93 5.76 7.63
C LYS A 82 -19.29 7.13 7.56
N LYS A 83 -17.95 7.22 7.67
CA LYS A 83 -17.21 8.49 7.56
C LYS A 83 -17.35 9.08 6.16
N ALA A 84 -17.12 8.29 5.12
CA ALA A 84 -17.23 8.74 3.73
C ALA A 84 -18.66 9.25 3.41
N VAL A 85 -19.70 8.55 3.87
CA VAL A 85 -21.10 8.94 3.74
C VAL A 85 -21.39 10.24 4.50
N GLN A 86 -20.89 10.36 5.73
CA GLN A 86 -21.06 11.58 6.56
C GLN A 86 -20.43 12.80 5.89
N LEU A 87 -19.27 12.62 5.26
CA LEU A 87 -18.58 13.66 4.50
C LEU A 87 -19.23 13.93 3.12
N LYS A 88 -20.23 13.13 2.73
CA LYS A 88 -20.93 13.20 1.44
C LYS A 88 -19.98 13.13 0.24
N VAL A 89 -18.85 12.45 0.38
CA VAL A 89 -17.91 12.25 -0.72
C VAL A 89 -18.42 11.16 -1.67
N LYS A 90 -18.09 11.28 -2.95
CA LYS A 90 -18.41 10.27 -3.98
C LYS A 90 -17.29 9.26 -4.18
N ILE A 91 -16.08 9.64 -3.79
CA ILE A 91 -14.87 8.84 -3.92
C ILE A 91 -14.09 8.89 -2.61
N ALA A 92 -13.62 7.74 -2.18
CA ALA A 92 -12.77 7.62 -1.00
C ALA A 92 -11.67 6.59 -1.24
N TYR A 93 -10.60 6.72 -0.48
CA TYR A 93 -9.42 5.86 -0.59
C TYR A 93 -9.02 5.30 0.75
N THR A 94 -8.37 4.13 0.72
CA THR A 94 -7.55 3.65 1.81
C THR A 94 -6.14 3.46 1.32
N TRP A 95 -5.16 4.00 2.03
CA TRP A 95 -3.78 3.99 1.63
C TRP A 95 -2.88 3.64 2.81
N ASP A 96 -2.17 2.51 2.69
CA ASP A 96 -1.23 2.01 3.68
C ASP A 96 0.23 2.09 3.19
N PHE A 97 0.51 2.85 2.14
CA PHE A 97 1.80 2.97 1.48
C PHE A 97 2.34 1.66 0.88
N GLN A 98 1.54 0.59 0.90
CA GLN A 98 1.77 -0.67 0.20
C GLN A 98 0.71 -0.89 -0.88
N SER A 99 -0.48 -0.36 -0.66
CA SER A 99 -1.61 -0.45 -1.58
C SER A 99 -2.49 0.80 -1.48
N LEU A 100 -3.10 1.17 -2.58
CA LEU A 100 -4.17 2.15 -2.66
C LEU A 100 -5.44 1.45 -3.11
N ASN A 101 -6.47 1.47 -2.28
CA ASN A 101 -7.79 1.00 -2.68
C ASN A 101 -8.69 2.20 -2.94
N VAL A 102 -9.42 2.14 -4.05
CA VAL A 102 -10.33 3.19 -4.51
C VAL A 102 -11.75 2.71 -4.34
N TYR A 103 -12.58 3.53 -3.71
CA TYR A 103 -13.97 3.21 -3.45
C TYR A 103 -14.91 4.26 -4.02
N GLU A 104 -15.94 3.82 -4.72
CA GLU A 104 -17.10 4.64 -5.06
C GLU A 104 -18.11 4.60 -3.91
N ILE A 105 -18.63 5.78 -3.55
CA ILE A 105 -19.69 5.94 -2.57
C ILE A 105 -20.96 6.37 -3.30
N LYS A 106 -21.94 5.47 -3.36
CA LYS A 106 -23.21 5.72 -4.04
C LYS A 106 -24.37 5.13 -3.22
N ASP A 107 -25.42 5.88 -3.05
CA ASP A 107 -26.64 5.46 -2.32
C ASP A 107 -26.33 4.88 -0.93
N ASN A 108 -25.42 5.54 -0.18
CA ASN A 108 -24.90 5.10 1.10
C ASN A 108 -24.21 3.72 1.09
N LYS A 109 -23.91 3.20 -0.10
CA LYS A 109 -23.13 1.97 -0.27
C LYS A 109 -21.70 2.30 -0.67
N ILE A 110 -20.80 1.40 -0.30
CA ILE A 110 -19.39 1.46 -0.70
C ILE A 110 -19.12 0.33 -1.67
N LYS A 111 -18.45 0.64 -2.77
CA LYS A 111 -18.01 -0.34 -3.75
C LYS A 111 -16.54 -0.15 -4.02
N LEU A 112 -15.76 -1.21 -3.88
CA LEU A 112 -14.37 -1.21 -4.30
C LEU A 112 -14.31 -1.16 -5.82
N GLU A 113 -13.73 -0.10 -6.39
CA GLU A 113 -13.61 0.09 -7.84
C GLU A 113 -12.25 -0.36 -8.36
N ASP A 114 -11.20 -0.12 -7.57
CA ASP A 114 -9.84 -0.50 -7.94
C ASP A 114 -8.96 -0.75 -6.71
N SER A 115 -7.93 -1.56 -6.88
CA SER A 115 -6.92 -1.83 -5.86
C SER A 115 -5.55 -1.84 -6.53
N GLU A 116 -4.73 -0.88 -6.17
CA GLU A 116 -3.42 -0.68 -6.76
C GLU A 116 -2.31 -0.99 -5.78
N PRO A 117 -1.38 -1.91 -6.10
CA PRO A 117 -0.18 -2.10 -5.31
C PRO A 117 0.72 -0.86 -5.42
N HIS A 118 1.09 -0.29 -4.28
CA HIS A 118 1.96 0.87 -4.18
C HIS A 118 2.93 0.72 -3.02
N SER A 119 3.88 -0.18 -3.16
CA SER A 119 4.87 -0.48 -2.11
C SER A 119 5.97 0.57 -2.09
N VAL A 120 5.78 1.61 -1.28
CA VAL A 120 6.77 2.69 -1.09
C VAL A 120 7.49 2.56 0.24
N LEU A 121 6.76 2.28 1.30
CA LEU A 121 7.31 2.19 2.66
C LEU A 121 7.24 0.75 3.15
N THR A 122 8.36 0.21 3.61
CA THR A 122 8.40 -1.05 4.36
C THR A 122 8.33 -0.83 5.85
N ASN A 123 8.82 0.33 6.32
CA ASN A 123 8.70 0.77 7.69
C ASN A 123 8.16 2.20 7.71
N ILE A 124 7.40 2.55 8.75
CA ILE A 124 6.84 3.89 8.89
C ILE A 124 7.92 4.98 8.95
N GLU A 125 9.12 4.68 9.46
CA GLU A 125 10.24 5.62 9.52
C GLU A 125 10.88 5.94 8.16
N ASP A 126 10.66 5.08 7.16
CA ASP A 126 11.27 5.26 5.82
C ASP A 126 10.80 6.53 5.12
N TRP A 127 9.64 7.10 5.52
CA TRP A 127 9.15 8.34 4.92
C TRP A 127 10.11 9.54 5.12
N LYS A 128 11.03 9.46 6.09
CA LYS A 128 12.04 10.51 6.34
C LYS A 128 13.14 10.54 5.29
N ARG A 129 13.29 9.47 4.51
CA ARG A 129 14.26 9.38 3.42
C ARG A 129 13.82 10.19 2.22
N GLY A 130 14.74 10.95 1.61
CA GLY A 130 14.43 11.84 0.48
C GLY A 130 13.91 11.10 -0.76
N ASP A 131 14.46 9.91 -1.05
CA ASP A 131 14.00 9.05 -2.14
C ASP A 131 12.53 8.61 -1.94
N LYS A 132 12.17 8.22 -0.71
CA LYS A 132 10.80 7.83 -0.36
C LYS A 132 9.82 8.99 -0.37
N GLN A 133 10.25 10.16 0.07
CA GLN A 133 9.43 11.38 -0.06
C GLN A 133 9.13 11.71 -1.53
N ALA A 134 10.10 11.58 -2.42
CA ALA A 134 9.91 11.80 -3.84
C ALA A 134 8.92 10.79 -4.44
N GLU A 135 9.01 9.50 -4.08
CA GLU A 135 8.06 8.47 -4.50
C GLU A 135 6.63 8.77 -4.00
N ILE A 136 6.47 9.15 -2.72
CA ILE A 136 5.17 9.53 -2.15
C ILE A 136 4.59 10.75 -2.86
N LYS A 137 5.39 11.79 -3.10
CA LYS A 137 4.93 13.01 -3.80
C LYS A 137 4.49 12.72 -5.23
N ALA A 138 5.24 11.89 -5.96
CA ALA A 138 4.85 11.47 -7.31
C ALA A 138 3.50 10.71 -7.30
N PHE A 139 3.28 9.89 -6.28
CA PHE A 139 2.03 9.16 -6.13
C PHE A 139 0.84 10.08 -5.77
N ILE A 140 1.08 11.07 -4.90
CA ILE A 140 0.09 12.11 -4.57
C ILE A 140 -0.33 12.89 -5.83
N SER A 141 0.64 13.26 -6.69
CA SER A 141 0.33 13.91 -7.98
C SER A 141 -0.65 13.05 -8.79
N ARG A 142 -0.40 11.75 -8.86
CA ARG A 142 -1.25 10.82 -9.58
C ARG A 142 -2.65 10.68 -8.98
N ILE A 143 -2.77 10.64 -7.64
CA ILE A 143 -4.08 10.66 -6.97
C ILE A 143 -4.84 11.95 -7.32
N CYS A 144 -4.18 13.10 -7.33
CA CYS A 144 -4.79 14.37 -7.71
C CYS A 144 -5.30 14.36 -9.15
N ASP A 145 -4.52 13.80 -10.08
CA ASP A 145 -4.91 13.69 -11.50
C ASP A 145 -6.07 12.69 -11.71
N GLU A 146 -6.12 11.62 -10.91
CA GLU A 146 -7.24 10.68 -10.89
C GLU A 146 -8.52 11.35 -10.39
N LEU A 147 -8.44 12.11 -9.29
CA LEU A 147 -9.54 12.88 -8.74
C LEU A 147 -10.05 13.94 -9.74
N LEU A 148 -9.15 14.60 -10.48
CA LEU A 148 -9.51 15.51 -11.56
C LEU A 148 -10.28 14.77 -12.67
N SER A 149 -9.73 13.66 -13.14
CA SER A 149 -10.38 12.83 -14.18
C SER A 149 -11.76 12.32 -13.75
N PHE A 150 -11.89 11.93 -12.48
CA PHE A 150 -13.20 11.54 -11.92
C PHE A 150 -14.18 12.72 -11.91
N SER A 151 -13.72 13.92 -11.54
CA SER A 151 -14.56 15.13 -11.57
C SER A 151 -15.07 15.48 -12.95
N GLU A 152 -14.23 15.32 -13.98
CA GLU A 152 -14.56 15.67 -15.36
C GLU A 152 -15.41 14.60 -16.07
N LYS A 153 -15.13 13.33 -15.83
CA LYS A 153 -15.68 12.20 -16.60
C LYS A 153 -16.66 11.34 -15.82
N GLY A 154 -16.74 11.50 -14.50
CA GLY A 154 -17.55 10.65 -13.62
C GLY A 154 -17.12 9.17 -13.60
N LYS A 155 -15.90 8.86 -14.07
CA LYS A 155 -15.38 7.49 -14.17
C LYS A 155 -13.98 7.43 -13.62
N PHE A 156 -13.69 6.34 -12.91
CA PHE A 156 -12.34 6.02 -12.50
C PHE A 156 -11.50 5.62 -13.72
N ARG A 157 -10.25 6.07 -13.71
CA ARG A 157 -9.26 5.55 -14.63
C ARG A 157 -8.79 4.23 -14.04
N LYS A 158 -9.23 3.10 -14.61
CA LYS A 158 -8.74 1.80 -14.17
C LYS A 158 -7.23 1.77 -14.23
N PHE A 159 -6.62 1.34 -13.15
CA PHE A 159 -5.20 1.13 -13.08
C PHE A 159 -4.78 0.14 -14.17
N LYS A 160 -3.86 0.56 -15.01
CA LYS A 160 -3.15 -0.36 -15.92
C LYS A 160 -1.77 -0.55 -15.31
N PRO A 161 -1.47 -1.75 -14.79
CA PRO A 161 -0.15 -2.00 -14.22
C PRO A 161 0.91 -1.76 -15.29
N GLU A 162 1.75 -0.76 -15.10
CA GLU A 162 2.93 -0.59 -15.92
C GLU A 162 3.91 -1.72 -15.60
N LYS A 163 4.71 -2.15 -16.60
CA LYS A 163 5.62 -3.29 -16.49
C LYS A 163 6.51 -3.24 -15.24
N HIS A 164 7.02 -2.07 -14.87
CA HIS A 164 7.88 -1.95 -13.70
C HIS A 164 7.14 -2.01 -12.35
N TYR A 165 5.84 -1.65 -12.28
CA TYR A 165 5.03 -1.89 -11.09
C TYR A 165 4.79 -3.37 -10.87
N PHE A 166 4.48 -4.09 -11.94
CA PHE A 166 4.31 -5.54 -11.88
C PHE A 166 5.60 -6.24 -11.45
N ILE A 167 6.76 -5.85 -12.02
CA ILE A 167 8.06 -6.40 -11.64
C ILE A 167 8.38 -6.07 -10.17
N ARG A 168 8.10 -4.85 -9.71
CA ARG A 168 8.33 -4.44 -8.32
C ARG A 168 7.44 -5.21 -7.35
N PHE A 169 6.15 -5.36 -7.68
CA PHE A 169 5.22 -6.16 -6.91
C PHE A 169 5.70 -7.61 -6.78
N LEU A 170 6.07 -8.23 -7.89
CA LEU A 170 6.60 -9.60 -7.90
C LEU A 170 7.87 -9.72 -7.06
N ARG A 171 8.78 -8.75 -7.15
CA ARG A 171 10.00 -8.74 -6.32
C ARG A 171 9.66 -8.70 -4.84
N ASN A 172 8.76 -7.84 -4.42
CA ASN A 172 8.34 -7.76 -3.02
C ASN A 172 7.73 -9.08 -2.54
N VAL A 173 6.84 -9.69 -3.34
CA VAL A 173 6.26 -11.02 -3.02
C VAL A 173 7.35 -12.07 -2.88
N VAL A 174 8.34 -12.06 -3.77
CA VAL A 174 9.49 -12.98 -3.69
C VAL A 174 10.27 -12.74 -2.41
N ASP A 175 10.62 -11.48 -2.11
CA ASP A 175 11.42 -11.11 -0.94
C ASP A 175 10.70 -11.47 0.37
N ASP A 176 9.37 -11.35 0.43
CA ASP A 176 8.56 -11.75 1.59
C ASP A 176 8.45 -13.27 1.77
N LEU A 177 8.43 -14.02 0.66
CA LEU A 177 8.29 -15.47 0.68
C LEU A 177 9.61 -16.20 0.98
N ILE A 178 10.76 -15.66 0.55
CA ILE A 178 12.07 -16.31 0.74
C ILE A 178 12.33 -16.67 2.20
N PRO A 179 12.17 -15.79 3.22
CA PRO A 179 12.42 -16.12 4.61
C PRO A 179 11.52 -17.26 5.13
N LEU A 180 10.25 -17.30 4.67
CA LEU A 180 9.31 -18.35 5.04
C LEU A 180 9.72 -19.70 4.46
N PHE A 181 10.11 -19.74 3.19
CA PHE A 181 10.60 -20.95 2.53
C PHE A 181 11.94 -21.39 3.12
N GLU A 182 12.82 -20.47 3.44
CA GLU A 182 14.10 -20.78 4.11
C GLU A 182 13.87 -21.47 5.46
N LEU A 183 12.98 -20.91 6.30
CA LEU A 183 12.61 -21.51 7.58
C LEU A 183 12.04 -22.92 7.38
N PHE A 184 11.14 -23.09 6.42
CA PHE A 184 10.55 -24.38 6.07
C PHE A 184 11.63 -25.39 5.68
N ILE A 185 12.54 -25.01 4.77
CA ILE A 185 13.61 -25.90 4.30
C ILE A 185 14.55 -26.27 5.46
N ARG A 186 14.91 -25.34 6.35
CA ARG A 186 15.73 -25.60 7.54
C ARG A 186 15.10 -26.64 8.47
N ILE A 187 13.77 -26.55 8.69
CA ILE A 187 13.03 -27.51 9.53
C ILE A 187 13.03 -28.89 8.91
N PHE A 188 12.63 -28.98 7.63
CA PHE A 188 12.45 -30.26 6.96
C PHE A 188 13.76 -30.91 6.50
N HIS A 189 14.85 -30.17 6.30
CA HIS A 189 16.17 -30.71 5.95
C HIS A 189 16.75 -31.65 7.02
N LYS A 190 16.21 -31.62 8.24
CA LYS A 190 16.56 -32.57 9.31
C LYS A 190 16.01 -33.98 9.04
N GLN A 191 15.00 -34.10 8.19
CA GLN A 191 14.39 -35.39 7.83
C GLN A 191 15.18 -36.02 6.69
N LYS A 192 15.53 -37.32 6.84
CA LYS A 192 16.40 -38.05 5.89
C LYS A 192 15.89 -38.03 4.46
N GLU A 193 14.59 -38.24 4.28
CA GLU A 193 13.95 -38.24 2.95
C GLU A 193 14.02 -36.87 2.27
N PHE A 194 13.66 -35.82 3.00
CA PHE A 194 13.69 -34.45 2.46
C PHE A 194 15.12 -34.00 2.15
N LYS A 195 16.09 -34.35 2.99
CA LYS A 195 17.53 -34.11 2.74
C LYS A 195 17.97 -34.77 1.43
N GLY A 196 17.53 -36.01 1.15
CA GLY A 196 17.80 -36.69 -0.12
C GLY A 196 17.24 -35.94 -1.34
N ILE A 197 16.02 -35.44 -1.25
CA ILE A 197 15.37 -34.66 -2.31
C ILE A 197 16.14 -33.34 -2.56
N ILE A 198 16.48 -32.63 -1.50
CA ILE A 198 17.23 -31.36 -1.62
C ILE A 198 18.61 -31.58 -2.22
N ASN A 199 19.36 -32.59 -1.76
CA ASN A 199 20.70 -32.88 -2.27
C ASN A 199 20.65 -33.27 -3.77
N LYS A 200 19.65 -34.07 -4.17
CA LYS A 200 19.40 -34.40 -5.58
C LYS A 200 19.14 -33.13 -6.41
N PHE A 201 18.26 -32.26 -5.93
CA PHE A 201 17.94 -30.99 -6.61
C PHE A 201 19.19 -30.10 -6.75
N VAL A 202 20.00 -29.96 -5.69
CA VAL A 202 21.25 -29.18 -5.72
C VAL A 202 22.22 -29.74 -6.74
N SER A 203 22.38 -31.06 -6.78
CA SER A 203 23.24 -31.75 -7.73
C SER A 203 22.77 -31.56 -9.18
N GLU A 204 21.47 -31.74 -9.44
CA GLU A 204 20.88 -31.59 -10.78
C GLU A 204 20.96 -30.16 -11.31
N GLN A 205 20.88 -29.17 -10.43
CA GLN A 205 20.94 -27.75 -10.79
C GLN A 205 22.35 -27.17 -10.75
N CYS A 206 23.36 -27.97 -10.42
CA CYS A 206 24.76 -27.52 -10.27
C CYS A 206 24.91 -26.31 -9.35
N ILE A 207 24.14 -26.25 -8.24
CA ILE A 207 24.11 -25.12 -7.33
C ILE A 207 25.40 -25.14 -6.47
N ALA A 208 26.24 -24.12 -6.62
CA ALA A 208 27.36 -23.85 -5.72
C ALA A 208 26.97 -22.90 -4.59
N TYR A 209 27.33 -23.20 -3.37
CA TYR A 209 27.09 -22.36 -2.19
C TYR A 209 28.34 -22.27 -1.32
N PRO A 210 28.67 -21.05 -0.83
CA PRO A 210 29.91 -20.85 -0.07
C PRO A 210 29.82 -21.33 1.39
N ASN A 211 28.62 -21.39 1.97
CA ASN A 211 28.38 -21.84 3.34
C ASN A 211 26.94 -22.35 3.54
N ASP A 212 26.69 -22.98 4.70
CA ASP A 212 25.38 -23.59 5.01
C ASP A 212 24.24 -22.55 5.15
N GLU A 213 24.55 -21.31 5.53
CA GLU A 213 23.51 -20.26 5.64
C GLU A 213 23.04 -19.82 4.27
N ASP A 214 23.96 -19.60 3.34
CA ASP A 214 23.65 -19.25 1.95
C ASP A 214 22.93 -20.39 1.22
N PHE A 215 23.20 -21.64 1.58
CA PHE A 215 22.57 -22.83 1.04
C PHE A 215 21.04 -22.78 1.17
N TYR A 216 20.52 -22.58 2.37
CA TYR A 216 19.07 -22.58 2.61
C TYR A 216 18.38 -21.42 1.91
N ARG A 217 18.99 -20.24 1.96
CA ARG A 217 18.47 -19.04 1.30
C ARG A 217 18.46 -19.17 -0.23
N LEU A 218 19.51 -19.77 -0.80
CA LEU A 218 19.60 -19.98 -2.25
C LEU A 218 18.53 -20.94 -2.75
N ILE A 219 18.32 -22.08 -2.05
CA ILE A 219 17.28 -23.04 -2.40
C ILE A 219 15.89 -22.41 -2.23
N ALA A 220 15.65 -21.70 -1.13
CA ALA A 220 14.40 -20.98 -0.91
C ALA A 220 14.11 -20.01 -2.06
N SER A 221 15.10 -19.21 -2.45
CA SER A 221 14.97 -18.27 -3.56
C SER A 221 14.58 -18.97 -4.86
N GLN A 222 15.27 -20.04 -5.22
CA GLN A 222 14.96 -20.80 -6.44
C GLN A 222 13.55 -21.42 -6.42
N ARG A 223 13.11 -21.94 -5.27
CA ARG A 223 11.78 -22.49 -5.13
C ARG A 223 10.68 -21.44 -5.21
N VAL A 224 10.90 -20.28 -4.58
CA VAL A 224 9.96 -19.14 -4.66
C VAL A 224 9.85 -18.64 -6.10
N TYR A 225 10.98 -18.42 -6.79
CA TYR A 225 10.95 -18.03 -8.20
C TYR A 225 10.24 -19.03 -9.09
N GLY A 226 10.50 -20.35 -8.90
CA GLY A 226 9.80 -21.41 -9.61
C GLY A 226 8.30 -21.44 -9.36
N LEU A 227 7.87 -21.20 -8.11
CA LEU A 227 6.46 -21.11 -7.74
C LEU A 227 5.78 -19.91 -8.40
N ILE A 228 6.38 -18.73 -8.28
CA ILE A 228 5.86 -17.48 -8.88
C ILE A 228 5.76 -17.61 -10.40
N THR A 229 6.78 -18.19 -11.04
CA THR A 229 6.77 -18.44 -12.50
C THR A 229 5.62 -19.34 -12.90
N LYS A 230 5.35 -20.40 -12.13
CA LYS A 230 4.21 -21.27 -12.38
C LYS A 230 2.86 -20.56 -12.24
N ILE A 231 2.70 -19.73 -11.20
CA ILE A 231 1.46 -18.96 -10.97
C ILE A 231 1.19 -17.96 -12.11
N ILE A 232 2.24 -17.38 -12.68
CA ILE A 232 2.09 -16.37 -13.74
C ILE A 232 1.80 -16.98 -15.11
N PHE A 233 2.37 -18.15 -15.41
CA PHE A 233 2.35 -18.72 -16.76
C PHE A 233 1.46 -19.96 -16.92
N TYR A 234 0.79 -20.42 -15.88
CA TYR A 234 -0.14 -21.55 -15.90
C TYR A 234 -1.46 -21.22 -15.19
#